data_27944f273b5e5b7119bd89c5e0a3b92d
#
_entry.id   27944f273b5e5b7119bd89c5e0a3b92d
#
_cell.length_a   1.000
_cell.length_b   1.000
_cell.length_c   1.000
_cell.angle_alpha   90.00
_cell.angle_beta   90.00
_cell.angle_gamma   90.00
#
_symmetry.space_group_name_H-M   'P 1'
#
loop_
_entity.id
_entity.type
_entity.pdbx_description
1 polymer ?
#
loop_
_entity_poly.entity_id
_entity_poly.type
_entity_poly.pdbx_seq_one_letter_code
_entity_poly.pdbx_strand_id
1 'polypeptide(L)'
;MVNLTIDGKAVTAEAGTYILQVAQANSIDIPTLCYHPALEPFGACRLCTVEITSRGRKRLVTSCNYPVEEGLEVSTNSEAVIKGRRMILELLLARCPNVPLVQELAKSYGIEKPRFKLEDDNCIICGLCARICEERMGVSAISFSGRGLERKIDTPFHVHSEICRACGACAFVCPTGAIKLEDITDKEPRPILSEFNVGLNPRSAIYVPFPQAVPKVPVIDREVCIHFLTGNCRTCENFCQAGAIDYDQEDEIIEVDVDAIILASGFDLYDPSGLEEYGYGKIKNVITAMQYERMISASGPTEGHLERPSDGAAPKRLAFIQCVGSRDTRHKLYCSSVCCMHATKEAILANEHYPDLKAFIFYTDMRAVGKRFQEYIARAEQEYKVTYIRSRPSEITENPDNGNPIVWYEETTARTRTSMEVDMVVLCQALIPSGSTKEISDMLHLSLSDYQFINIPDRLFHPVDTEVPGIFACGFCQAPQDIPDSVVQASAAAARAAEFMSRED
;
A
#
# COMPACT_ATOMS: atom_id res chain seq x y z
N MET A 1 25.53 -32.11 -10.12
CA MET A 1 25.89 -31.15 -11.21
C MET A 1 26.08 -31.94 -12.49
N VAL A 2 25.59 -31.45 -13.61
CA VAL A 2 25.75 -31.99 -14.96
C VAL A 2 26.38 -30.93 -15.86
N ASN A 3 27.21 -31.35 -16.81
CA ASN A 3 27.85 -30.47 -17.77
C ASN A 3 27.12 -30.60 -19.12
N LEU A 4 26.80 -29.46 -19.70
CA LEU A 4 26.11 -29.38 -21.00
C LEU A 4 26.66 -28.21 -21.81
N THR A 5 26.25 -28.12 -23.07
CA THR A 5 26.57 -26.96 -23.91
C THR A 5 25.30 -26.33 -24.43
N ILE A 6 25.22 -24.98 -24.39
CA ILE A 6 24.13 -24.21 -25.03
C ILE A 6 24.78 -23.25 -26.02
N ASP A 7 24.46 -23.42 -27.32
CA ASP A 7 25.02 -22.66 -28.43
C ASP A 7 26.58 -22.68 -28.43
N GLY A 8 27.16 -23.80 -28.04
CA GLY A 8 28.61 -23.98 -27.94
C GLY A 8 29.25 -23.44 -26.64
N LYS A 9 28.50 -22.78 -25.77
CA LYS A 9 28.95 -22.33 -24.45
C LYS A 9 28.82 -23.47 -23.43
N ALA A 10 29.93 -23.87 -22.80
CA ALA A 10 29.88 -24.84 -21.73
C ALA A 10 29.24 -24.25 -20.48
N VAL A 11 28.28 -24.94 -19.90
CA VAL A 11 27.56 -24.55 -18.71
C VAL A 11 27.38 -25.76 -17.79
N THR A 12 27.26 -25.48 -16.48
CA THR A 12 27.07 -26.52 -15.46
C THR A 12 25.75 -26.21 -14.71
N ALA A 13 24.98 -27.23 -14.46
CA ALA A 13 23.69 -27.08 -13.76
C ALA A 13 23.43 -28.30 -12.84
N GLU A 14 22.44 -28.15 -11.95
CA GLU A 14 21.96 -29.29 -11.18
C GLU A 14 21.15 -30.26 -12.08
N ALA A 15 21.33 -31.55 -11.84
CA ALA A 15 20.59 -32.56 -12.59
C ALA A 15 19.08 -32.37 -12.37
N GLY A 16 18.31 -32.44 -13.45
CA GLY A 16 16.86 -32.25 -13.41
C GLY A 16 16.35 -30.81 -13.57
N THR A 17 17.25 -29.80 -13.50
CA THR A 17 16.90 -28.41 -13.86
C THR A 17 16.48 -28.33 -15.32
N TYR A 18 15.52 -27.49 -15.67
CA TYR A 18 15.06 -27.35 -17.05
C TYR A 18 16.01 -26.50 -17.90
N ILE A 19 16.14 -26.83 -19.20
CA ILE A 19 17.02 -26.10 -20.12
C ILE A 19 16.78 -24.60 -20.10
N LEU A 20 15.50 -24.15 -20.05
CA LEU A 20 15.15 -22.74 -20.02
C LEU A 20 15.73 -22.02 -18.79
N GLN A 21 15.66 -22.63 -17.62
CA GLN A 21 16.20 -22.07 -16.37
C GLN A 21 17.72 -21.93 -16.43
N VAL A 22 18.39 -22.97 -16.96
CA VAL A 22 19.85 -22.94 -17.16
C VAL A 22 20.24 -21.87 -18.17
N ALA A 23 19.49 -21.70 -19.27
CA ALA A 23 19.71 -20.65 -20.28
C ALA A 23 19.57 -19.25 -19.65
N GLN A 24 18.49 -19.02 -18.90
CA GLN A 24 18.25 -17.74 -18.21
C GLN A 24 19.36 -17.41 -17.20
N ALA A 25 19.77 -18.38 -16.38
CA ALA A 25 20.88 -18.21 -15.42
C ALA A 25 22.23 -17.86 -16.09
N ASN A 26 22.39 -18.21 -17.38
CA ASN A 26 23.58 -17.91 -18.19
C ASN A 26 23.41 -16.76 -19.18
N SER A 27 22.33 -15.96 -19.05
CA SER A 27 21.99 -14.82 -19.92
C SER A 27 21.82 -15.22 -21.39
N ILE A 28 21.28 -16.43 -21.66
CA ILE A 28 20.94 -16.91 -22.98
C ILE A 28 19.42 -16.76 -23.14
N ASP A 29 19.01 -15.93 -24.10
CA ASP A 29 17.58 -15.65 -24.33
C ASP A 29 16.91 -16.76 -25.14
N ILE A 30 15.81 -17.30 -24.60
CA ILE A 30 14.91 -18.23 -25.26
C ILE A 30 13.48 -17.68 -25.10
N PRO A 31 12.80 -17.33 -26.21
CA PRO A 31 11.49 -16.70 -26.12
C PRO A 31 10.43 -17.63 -25.54
N THR A 32 9.57 -17.09 -24.67
CA THR A 32 8.48 -17.81 -24.02
C THR A 32 7.22 -16.96 -23.92
N LEU A 33 6.04 -17.59 -23.88
CA LEU A 33 4.75 -16.93 -23.64
C LEU A 33 3.90 -17.61 -22.56
N CYS A 34 4.15 -18.90 -22.26
CA CYS A 34 3.37 -19.66 -21.28
C CYS A 34 4.18 -20.10 -20.05
N TYR A 35 5.42 -19.59 -19.92
CA TYR A 35 6.29 -19.88 -18.77
C TYR A 35 6.22 -18.71 -17.79
N HIS A 36 6.12 -19.06 -16.52
CA HIS A 36 6.27 -18.14 -15.40
C HIS A 36 7.04 -18.85 -14.28
N PRO A 37 8.06 -18.23 -13.67
CA PRO A 37 8.92 -18.92 -12.67
C PRO A 37 8.17 -19.39 -11.43
N ALA A 38 7.04 -18.77 -11.10
CA ALA A 38 6.19 -19.15 -9.97
C ALA A 38 5.22 -20.31 -10.27
N LEU A 39 5.20 -20.86 -11.48
CA LEU A 39 4.27 -21.92 -11.90
C LEU A 39 5.01 -23.11 -12.46
N GLU A 40 4.42 -24.30 -12.32
CA GLU A 40 4.98 -25.50 -12.93
C GLU A 40 5.06 -25.35 -14.46
N PRO A 41 6.12 -25.86 -15.12
CA PRO A 41 6.24 -25.77 -16.56
C PRO A 41 5.08 -26.48 -17.29
N PHE A 42 4.46 -25.80 -18.27
CA PHE A 42 3.29 -26.34 -18.98
C PHE A 42 3.56 -26.71 -20.43
N GLY A 43 4.43 -25.95 -21.13
CA GLY A 43 4.84 -26.23 -22.52
C GLY A 43 3.75 -26.00 -23.57
N ALA A 44 2.73 -25.16 -23.29
CA ALA A 44 1.59 -24.95 -24.18
C ALA A 44 1.94 -24.13 -25.44
N CYS A 45 2.64 -23.01 -25.33
CA CYS A 45 2.90 -22.10 -26.46
C CYS A 45 3.96 -22.63 -27.45
N ARG A 46 4.80 -23.55 -27.04
CA ARG A 46 5.88 -24.16 -27.83
C ARG A 46 6.95 -23.18 -28.37
N LEU A 47 6.88 -21.92 -28.05
CA LEU A 47 7.82 -20.91 -28.55
C LEU A 47 9.24 -21.13 -28.00
N CYS A 48 9.37 -21.70 -26.81
CA CYS A 48 10.65 -22.06 -26.20
C CYS A 48 11.33 -23.30 -26.83
N THR A 49 10.90 -23.75 -27.99
CA THR A 49 11.50 -24.91 -28.70
C THR A 49 12.98 -24.66 -28.96
N VAL A 50 13.79 -25.66 -28.66
CA VAL A 50 15.23 -25.74 -28.93
C VAL A 50 15.56 -27.09 -29.59
N GLU A 51 16.69 -27.16 -30.30
CA GLU A 51 17.22 -28.43 -30.81
C GLU A 51 18.21 -29.00 -29.78
N ILE A 52 18.03 -30.25 -29.42
CA ILE A 52 18.96 -30.96 -28.58
C ILE A 52 19.63 -32.07 -29.36
N THR A 53 20.95 -32.31 -29.07
CA THR A 53 21.67 -33.50 -29.48
C THR A 53 21.98 -34.33 -28.22
N SER A 54 21.37 -35.52 -28.17
CA SER A 54 21.63 -36.49 -27.10
C SER A 54 21.93 -37.84 -27.75
N ARG A 55 23.04 -38.48 -27.38
CA ARG A 55 23.50 -39.75 -27.91
C ARG A 55 23.54 -39.79 -29.45
N GLY A 56 23.99 -38.69 -30.07
CA GLY A 56 24.10 -38.55 -31.52
C GLY A 56 22.80 -38.35 -32.29
N ARG A 57 21.68 -38.20 -31.61
CA ARG A 57 20.37 -37.93 -32.24
C ARG A 57 19.91 -36.52 -31.96
N LYS A 58 19.48 -35.83 -33.05
CA LYS A 58 18.92 -34.49 -33.00
C LYS A 58 17.39 -34.55 -32.87
N ARG A 59 16.81 -33.74 -32.00
CA ARG A 59 15.36 -33.58 -31.88
C ARG A 59 15.01 -32.20 -31.34
N LEU A 60 13.79 -31.73 -31.66
CA LEU A 60 13.20 -30.52 -31.13
C LEU A 60 12.45 -30.81 -29.83
N VAL A 61 12.73 -30.04 -28.77
CA VAL A 61 12.07 -30.13 -27.48
C VAL A 61 11.69 -28.74 -26.97
N THR A 62 10.76 -28.66 -26.04
CA THR A 62 10.46 -27.42 -25.33
C THR A 62 11.41 -27.25 -24.14
N SER A 63 12.18 -26.17 -24.12
CA SER A 63 13.21 -25.93 -23.10
C SER A 63 12.62 -25.70 -21.70
N CYS A 64 11.37 -25.22 -21.59
CA CYS A 64 10.75 -24.94 -20.30
C CYS A 64 10.40 -26.16 -19.46
N ASN A 65 10.30 -27.36 -20.06
CA ASN A 65 9.93 -28.60 -19.36
C ASN A 65 10.84 -29.79 -19.72
N TYR A 66 11.99 -29.55 -20.37
CA TYR A 66 12.96 -30.59 -20.67
C TYR A 66 14.13 -30.47 -19.70
N PRO A 67 14.38 -31.52 -18.88
CA PRO A 67 15.46 -31.53 -17.89
C PRO A 67 16.83 -31.65 -18.57
N VAL A 68 17.86 -31.04 -17.97
CA VAL A 68 19.24 -31.18 -18.41
C VAL A 68 19.85 -32.52 -18.01
N GLU A 69 20.70 -33.05 -18.89
CA GLU A 69 21.43 -34.32 -18.71
C GLU A 69 22.90 -34.11 -19.00
N GLU A 70 23.74 -34.99 -18.49
CA GLU A 70 25.22 -34.97 -18.75
C GLU A 70 25.53 -35.11 -20.25
N GLY A 71 26.36 -34.19 -20.75
CA GLY A 71 26.77 -34.17 -22.16
C GLY A 71 25.69 -33.72 -23.16
N LEU A 72 24.63 -33.08 -22.67
CA LEU A 72 23.58 -32.54 -23.54
C LEU A 72 24.08 -31.34 -24.35
N GLU A 73 23.93 -31.38 -25.66
CA GLU A 73 24.15 -30.23 -26.54
C GLU A 73 22.84 -29.58 -26.91
N VAL A 74 22.70 -28.28 -26.67
CA VAL A 74 21.50 -27.50 -26.95
C VAL A 74 21.82 -26.41 -27.97
N SER A 75 21.02 -26.32 -29.02
CA SER A 75 21.06 -25.20 -29.96
C SER A 75 19.75 -24.42 -29.88
N THR A 76 19.86 -23.13 -29.58
CA THR A 76 18.69 -22.24 -29.42
C THR A 76 18.26 -21.62 -30.75
N ASN A 77 19.12 -21.62 -31.78
CA ASN A 77 18.94 -20.89 -33.05
C ASN A 77 19.28 -21.73 -34.29
N SER A 78 19.17 -23.08 -34.24
CA SER A 78 19.32 -23.90 -35.44
C SER A 78 18.22 -23.57 -36.49
N GLU A 79 18.47 -23.90 -37.75
CA GLU A 79 17.50 -23.69 -38.83
C GLU A 79 16.15 -24.34 -38.52
N ALA A 80 16.15 -25.54 -37.93
CA ALA A 80 14.96 -26.27 -37.54
C ALA A 80 14.19 -25.53 -36.42
N VAL A 81 14.91 -24.95 -35.43
CA VAL A 81 14.32 -24.14 -34.34
C VAL A 81 13.68 -22.88 -34.90
N ILE A 82 14.40 -22.12 -35.74
CA ILE A 82 13.90 -20.88 -36.34
C ILE A 82 12.65 -21.15 -37.17
N LYS A 83 12.69 -22.21 -38.03
CA LYS A 83 11.54 -22.62 -38.83
C LYS A 83 10.33 -23.00 -37.97
N GLY A 84 10.55 -23.74 -36.89
CA GLY A 84 9.52 -24.11 -35.93
C GLY A 84 8.90 -22.92 -35.23
N ARG A 85 9.71 -21.98 -34.70
CA ARG A 85 9.23 -20.76 -34.07
C ARG A 85 8.46 -19.83 -35.04
N ARG A 86 8.94 -19.70 -36.28
CA ARG A 86 8.21 -18.95 -37.30
C ARG A 86 6.81 -19.50 -37.55
N MET A 87 6.67 -20.81 -37.64
CA MET A 87 5.34 -21.44 -37.78
C MET A 87 4.44 -21.16 -36.59
N ILE A 88 4.95 -21.28 -35.37
CA ILE A 88 4.20 -21.01 -34.14
C ILE A 88 3.76 -19.54 -34.08
N LEU A 89 4.68 -18.61 -34.36
CA LEU A 89 4.36 -17.17 -34.35
C LEU A 89 3.37 -16.79 -35.43
N GLU A 90 3.45 -17.43 -36.62
CA GLU A 90 2.48 -17.21 -37.70
C GLU A 90 1.07 -17.67 -37.31
N LEU A 91 0.94 -18.81 -36.60
CA LEU A 91 -0.33 -19.29 -36.07
C LEU A 91 -0.87 -18.38 -34.94
N LEU A 92 0.02 -17.91 -34.06
CA LEU A 92 -0.36 -16.98 -33.00
C LEU A 92 -0.79 -15.62 -33.56
N LEU A 93 -0.09 -15.11 -34.60
CA LEU A 93 -0.45 -13.87 -35.27
C LEU A 93 -1.78 -13.99 -36.03
N ALA A 94 -2.08 -15.17 -36.59
CA ALA A 94 -3.37 -15.42 -37.23
C ALA A 94 -4.52 -15.43 -36.22
N ARG A 95 -4.29 -15.98 -35.02
CA ARG A 95 -5.29 -16.01 -33.95
C ARG A 95 -5.44 -14.64 -33.26
N CYS A 96 -4.34 -14.00 -32.94
CA CYS A 96 -4.30 -12.76 -32.15
C CYS A 96 -3.61 -11.62 -32.93
N PRO A 97 -4.21 -11.18 -34.08
CA PRO A 97 -3.57 -10.22 -34.98
C PRO A 97 -3.42 -8.82 -34.38
N ASN A 98 -4.23 -8.47 -33.38
CA ASN A 98 -4.27 -7.14 -32.76
C ASN A 98 -3.47 -7.06 -31.44
N VAL A 99 -2.76 -8.13 -31.02
CA VAL A 99 -1.96 -8.16 -29.80
C VAL A 99 -0.55 -7.65 -30.08
N PRO A 100 -0.11 -6.49 -29.48
CA PRO A 100 1.19 -5.87 -29.77
C PRO A 100 2.37 -6.83 -29.54
N LEU A 101 2.38 -7.57 -28.43
CA LEU A 101 3.43 -8.55 -28.11
C LEU A 101 3.57 -9.63 -29.19
N VAL A 102 2.47 -10.13 -29.73
CA VAL A 102 2.49 -11.15 -30.78
C VAL A 102 2.99 -10.56 -32.10
N GLN A 103 2.57 -9.33 -32.44
CA GLN A 103 3.04 -8.60 -33.64
C GLN A 103 4.56 -8.35 -33.55
N GLU A 104 5.07 -7.89 -32.42
CA GLU A 104 6.48 -7.62 -32.21
C GLU A 104 7.33 -8.89 -32.33
N LEU A 105 6.91 -9.97 -31.67
CA LEU A 105 7.56 -11.27 -31.80
C LEU A 105 7.52 -11.81 -33.24
N ALA A 106 6.40 -11.71 -33.92
CA ALA A 106 6.29 -12.14 -35.32
C ALA A 106 7.22 -11.33 -36.24
N LYS A 107 7.28 -10.02 -36.07
CA LYS A 107 8.18 -9.12 -36.80
C LYS A 107 9.67 -9.46 -36.56
N SER A 108 10.07 -9.80 -35.35
CA SER A 108 11.46 -10.19 -35.02
C SER A 108 11.90 -11.48 -35.75
N TYR A 109 10.94 -12.33 -36.12
CA TYR A 109 11.17 -13.52 -36.95
C TYR A 109 10.86 -13.31 -38.44
N GLY A 110 10.68 -12.06 -38.91
CA GLY A 110 10.45 -11.72 -40.31
C GLY A 110 9.05 -12.12 -40.84
N ILE A 111 8.04 -12.12 -39.98
CA ILE A 111 6.65 -12.41 -40.34
C ILE A 111 5.87 -11.09 -40.30
N GLU A 112 5.47 -10.58 -41.45
CA GLU A 112 4.64 -9.37 -41.58
C GLU A 112 3.15 -9.71 -41.65
N LYS A 113 2.82 -10.82 -42.32
CA LYS A 113 1.44 -11.28 -42.50
C LYS A 113 1.37 -12.80 -42.43
N PRO A 114 0.42 -13.36 -41.66
CA PRO A 114 0.26 -14.80 -41.59
C PRO A 114 -0.41 -15.35 -42.85
N ARG A 115 -0.06 -16.58 -43.24
CA ARG A 115 -0.70 -17.32 -44.36
C ARG A 115 -2.08 -17.87 -43.99
N PHE A 116 -2.40 -17.91 -42.69
CA PHE A 116 -3.63 -18.48 -42.18
C PHE A 116 -4.74 -17.42 -42.05
N LYS A 117 -6.00 -17.89 -42.00
CA LYS A 117 -7.15 -17.02 -41.77
C LYS A 117 -7.01 -16.29 -40.44
N LEU A 118 -7.25 -14.98 -40.45
CA LEU A 118 -7.24 -14.17 -39.23
C LEU A 118 -8.48 -14.47 -38.40
N GLU A 119 -8.25 -14.60 -37.09
CA GLU A 119 -9.27 -14.60 -36.07
C GLU A 119 -9.20 -13.24 -35.32
N ASP A 120 -10.23 -12.89 -34.60
CA ASP A 120 -10.25 -11.67 -33.75
C ASP A 120 -10.30 -12.09 -32.29
N ASP A 121 -9.21 -12.69 -31.83
CA ASP A 121 -9.05 -13.10 -30.45
C ASP A 121 -7.81 -12.40 -29.85
N ASN A 122 -7.81 -12.18 -28.54
CA ASN A 122 -6.66 -11.68 -27.82
C ASN A 122 -6.01 -12.77 -26.95
N CYS A 123 -6.65 -13.93 -26.80
CA CYS A 123 -6.19 -15.02 -25.97
C CYS A 123 -5.38 -16.05 -26.75
N ILE A 124 -4.10 -16.22 -26.41
CA ILE A 124 -3.19 -17.24 -26.98
C ILE A 124 -3.34 -18.63 -26.32
N ILE A 125 -4.29 -18.81 -25.43
CA ILE A 125 -4.57 -20.06 -24.69
C ILE A 125 -3.32 -20.61 -23.99
N CYS A 126 -2.47 -19.74 -23.46
CA CYS A 126 -1.26 -20.15 -22.74
C CYS A 126 -1.53 -20.78 -21.36
N GLY A 127 -2.69 -20.53 -20.77
CA GLY A 127 -3.13 -21.10 -19.50
C GLY A 127 -2.50 -20.49 -18.24
N LEU A 128 -1.69 -19.45 -18.33
CA LEU A 128 -1.07 -18.82 -17.17
C LEU A 128 -2.12 -18.34 -16.16
N CYS A 129 -3.19 -17.70 -16.63
CA CYS A 129 -4.26 -17.16 -15.79
C CYS A 129 -5.02 -18.26 -15.01
N ALA A 130 -5.35 -19.37 -15.64
CA ALA A 130 -6.03 -20.49 -14.98
C ALA A 130 -5.09 -21.15 -13.96
N ARG A 131 -3.85 -21.38 -14.34
CA ARG A 131 -2.85 -22.03 -13.50
C ARG A 131 -2.45 -21.20 -12.27
N ILE A 132 -2.28 -19.89 -12.42
CA ILE A 132 -2.00 -19.03 -11.25
C ILE A 132 -3.18 -19.03 -10.28
N CYS A 133 -4.42 -19.04 -10.81
CA CYS A 133 -5.62 -19.10 -10.00
C CYS A 133 -5.72 -20.41 -9.20
N GLU A 134 -5.30 -21.53 -9.78
CA GLU A 134 -5.29 -22.85 -9.15
C GLU A 134 -4.05 -23.06 -8.27
N GLU A 135 -2.84 -22.98 -8.85
CA GLU A 135 -1.59 -23.39 -8.20
C GLU A 135 -1.14 -22.44 -7.09
N ARG A 136 -1.44 -21.12 -7.22
CA ARG A 136 -0.97 -20.10 -6.27
C ARG A 136 -2.08 -19.48 -5.44
N MET A 137 -3.21 -19.17 -6.07
CA MET A 137 -4.33 -18.54 -5.34
C MET A 137 -5.25 -19.56 -4.67
N GLY A 138 -5.19 -20.85 -5.06
CA GLY A 138 -5.99 -21.93 -4.48
C GLY A 138 -7.50 -21.76 -4.69
N VAL A 139 -7.91 -21.03 -5.73
CA VAL A 139 -9.32 -20.64 -5.94
C VAL A 139 -9.94 -21.40 -7.11
N SER A 140 -9.22 -21.58 -8.22
CA SER A 140 -9.72 -22.20 -9.47
C SER A 140 -11.00 -21.57 -10.02
N ALA A 141 -11.11 -20.22 -9.91
CA ALA A 141 -12.29 -19.49 -10.39
C ALA A 141 -12.45 -19.51 -11.92
N ILE A 142 -11.36 -19.71 -12.64
CA ILE A 142 -11.30 -19.83 -14.10
C ILE A 142 -10.52 -21.07 -14.50
N SER A 143 -10.91 -21.65 -15.62
CA SER A 143 -10.27 -22.86 -16.16
C SER A 143 -10.40 -22.94 -17.68
N PHE A 144 -9.83 -24.00 -18.27
CA PHE A 144 -10.04 -24.30 -19.68
C PHE A 144 -11.45 -24.84 -19.93
N SER A 145 -12.16 -24.25 -20.88
CA SER A 145 -13.47 -24.69 -21.38
C SER A 145 -13.37 -25.03 -22.86
N GLY A 146 -14.22 -25.94 -23.33
CA GLY A 146 -14.27 -26.38 -24.72
C GLY A 146 -13.10 -27.26 -25.19
N ARG A 147 -13.10 -27.64 -26.46
CA ARG A 147 -12.07 -28.49 -27.10
C ARG A 147 -11.69 -27.97 -28.48
N GLY A 148 -10.48 -28.29 -28.93
CA GLY A 148 -10.00 -27.92 -30.26
C GLY A 148 -10.02 -26.41 -30.51
N LEU A 149 -10.64 -25.96 -31.55
CA LEU A 149 -10.77 -24.54 -31.92
C LEU A 149 -11.66 -23.73 -30.94
N GLU A 150 -12.59 -24.40 -30.30
CA GLU A 150 -13.51 -23.75 -29.33
C GLU A 150 -12.91 -23.69 -27.90
N ARG A 151 -11.67 -24.13 -27.73
CA ARG A 151 -11.02 -24.07 -26.42
C ARG A 151 -10.75 -22.64 -26.02
N LYS A 152 -11.22 -22.26 -24.83
CA LYS A 152 -11.04 -20.92 -24.25
C LYS A 152 -10.79 -21.00 -22.76
N ILE A 153 -10.38 -19.89 -22.17
CA ILE A 153 -10.37 -19.72 -20.72
C ILE A 153 -11.70 -19.08 -20.34
N ASP A 154 -12.34 -19.65 -19.33
CA ASP A 154 -13.67 -19.21 -18.92
C ASP A 154 -13.96 -19.55 -17.45
N THR A 155 -15.00 -18.95 -16.92
CA THR A 155 -15.61 -19.33 -15.66
C THR A 155 -16.55 -20.55 -15.85
N PRO A 156 -16.81 -21.33 -14.79
CA PRO A 156 -17.83 -22.39 -14.85
C PRO A 156 -19.18 -21.83 -15.30
N PHE A 157 -19.80 -22.52 -16.26
CA PHE A 157 -21.13 -22.19 -16.81
C PHE A 157 -21.25 -20.80 -17.49
N HIS A 158 -20.12 -20.11 -17.76
CA HIS A 158 -20.08 -18.78 -18.37
C HIS A 158 -20.78 -17.70 -17.52
N VAL A 159 -20.75 -17.84 -16.18
CA VAL A 159 -21.30 -16.85 -15.24
C VAL A 159 -20.20 -16.31 -14.35
N HIS A 160 -20.40 -15.14 -13.77
CA HIS A 160 -19.44 -14.56 -12.84
C HIS A 160 -19.18 -15.51 -11.65
N SER A 161 -17.93 -15.62 -11.26
CA SER A 161 -17.50 -16.58 -10.25
C SER A 161 -17.65 -16.01 -8.84
N GLU A 162 -18.51 -16.60 -8.03
CA GLU A 162 -18.68 -16.22 -6.62
C GLU A 162 -17.44 -16.55 -5.76
N ILE A 163 -16.68 -17.57 -6.15
CA ILE A 163 -15.45 -17.98 -5.41
C ILE A 163 -14.25 -17.10 -5.75
N CYS A 164 -14.31 -16.30 -6.83
CA CYS A 164 -13.24 -15.38 -7.18
C CYS A 164 -13.01 -14.38 -6.05
N ARG A 165 -11.73 -14.15 -5.72
CA ARG A 165 -11.30 -13.21 -4.66
C ARG A 165 -10.98 -11.81 -5.18
N ALA A 166 -11.20 -11.55 -6.48
CA ALA A 166 -10.85 -10.31 -7.15
C ALA A 166 -9.37 -9.89 -6.96
N CYS A 167 -8.45 -10.85 -6.80
CA CYS A 167 -7.04 -10.58 -6.51
C CYS A 167 -6.23 -10.07 -7.72
N GLY A 168 -6.78 -10.15 -8.94
CA GLY A 168 -6.13 -9.68 -10.17
C GLY A 168 -4.95 -10.50 -10.67
N ALA A 169 -4.54 -11.58 -10.00
CA ALA A 169 -3.38 -12.38 -10.38
C ALA A 169 -3.46 -12.94 -11.81
N CYS A 170 -4.66 -13.34 -12.26
CA CYS A 170 -4.91 -13.84 -13.61
C CYS A 170 -4.70 -12.75 -14.69
N ALA A 171 -5.13 -11.52 -14.42
CA ALA A 171 -4.91 -10.39 -15.32
C ALA A 171 -3.43 -9.97 -15.34
N PHE A 172 -2.75 -9.97 -14.18
CA PHE A 172 -1.34 -9.62 -14.05
C PHE A 172 -0.41 -10.55 -14.85
N VAL A 173 -0.64 -11.87 -14.82
CA VAL A 173 0.23 -12.82 -15.53
C VAL A 173 -0.12 -12.98 -17.01
N CYS A 174 -1.20 -12.36 -17.50
CA CYS A 174 -1.64 -12.51 -18.87
C CYS A 174 -0.73 -11.72 -19.83
N PRO A 175 0.07 -12.39 -20.70
CA PRO A 175 1.04 -11.69 -21.53
C PRO A 175 0.38 -10.87 -22.65
N THR A 176 -0.89 -11.13 -22.95
CA THR A 176 -1.63 -10.47 -24.04
C THR A 176 -2.69 -9.50 -23.52
N GLY A 177 -2.89 -9.40 -22.19
CA GLY A 177 -3.96 -8.60 -21.62
C GLY A 177 -5.39 -9.07 -21.96
N ALA A 178 -5.55 -10.32 -22.40
CA ALA A 178 -6.84 -10.86 -22.82
C ALA A 178 -7.81 -11.12 -21.66
N ILE A 179 -7.30 -11.27 -20.43
CA ILE A 179 -8.13 -11.52 -19.23
C ILE A 179 -8.40 -10.19 -18.53
N LYS A 180 -9.68 -9.91 -18.35
CA LYS A 180 -10.17 -8.80 -17.57
C LYS A 180 -10.89 -9.32 -16.34
N LEU A 181 -10.74 -8.63 -15.21
CA LEU A 181 -11.31 -9.10 -13.95
C LEU A 181 -12.83 -8.99 -13.95
N GLU A 182 -13.37 -7.97 -14.59
CA GLU A 182 -14.80 -7.75 -14.79
C GLU A 182 -15.50 -8.87 -15.56
N ASP A 183 -14.78 -9.62 -16.40
CA ASP A 183 -15.34 -10.79 -17.13
C ASP A 183 -15.42 -12.04 -16.23
N ILE A 184 -14.78 -12.01 -15.05
CA ILE A 184 -14.67 -13.16 -14.14
C ILE A 184 -15.57 -12.99 -12.93
N THR A 185 -15.72 -11.77 -12.41
CA THR A 185 -16.42 -11.52 -11.15
C THR A 185 -16.97 -10.09 -11.10
N ASP A 186 -18.08 -9.92 -10.38
CA ASP A 186 -18.65 -8.61 -10.04
C ASP A 186 -17.94 -7.96 -8.83
N LYS A 187 -16.99 -8.66 -8.21
CA LYS A 187 -16.25 -8.14 -7.06
C LYS A 187 -15.15 -7.17 -7.49
N GLU A 188 -15.09 -6.03 -6.84
CA GLU A 188 -14.01 -5.07 -7.02
C GLU A 188 -12.74 -5.46 -6.25
N PRO A 189 -11.55 -5.27 -6.83
CA PRO A 189 -10.29 -5.43 -6.11
C PRO A 189 -10.21 -4.45 -4.93
N ARG A 190 -9.90 -4.96 -3.75
CA ARG A 190 -9.65 -4.12 -2.57
C ARG A 190 -8.15 -4.10 -2.30
N PRO A 191 -7.46 -2.98 -2.53
CA PRO A 191 -6.04 -2.86 -2.21
C PRO A 191 -5.84 -2.92 -0.69
N ILE A 192 -4.72 -3.51 -0.27
CA ILE A 192 -4.24 -3.40 1.12
C ILE A 192 -3.71 -1.98 1.26
N LEU A 193 -4.36 -1.14 2.04
CA LEU A 193 -3.93 0.24 2.24
C LEU A 193 -2.76 0.31 3.21
N SER A 194 -1.81 1.21 2.94
CA SER A 194 -0.67 1.45 3.82
C SER A 194 -1.11 2.23 5.06
N GLU A 195 -0.95 1.65 6.22
CA GLU A 195 -1.23 2.30 7.51
C GLU A 195 -0.26 3.48 7.73
N PHE A 196 1.01 3.31 7.39
CA PHE A 196 2.02 4.37 7.49
C PHE A 196 1.68 5.60 6.63
N ASN A 197 1.07 5.40 5.47
CA ASN A 197 0.64 6.48 4.58
C ASN A 197 -0.85 6.83 4.76
N VAL A 198 -1.47 6.39 5.86
CA VAL A 198 -2.86 6.72 6.23
C VAL A 198 -3.84 6.44 5.09
N GLY A 199 -3.65 5.30 4.41
CA GLY A 199 -4.51 4.86 3.32
C GLY A 199 -4.31 5.55 1.96
N LEU A 200 -3.32 6.43 1.81
CA LEU A 200 -3.10 7.17 0.56
C LEU A 200 -2.58 6.32 -0.58
N ASN A 201 -1.89 5.22 -0.28
CA ASN A 201 -1.40 4.27 -1.29
C ASN A 201 -1.54 2.82 -0.82
N PRO A 202 -1.54 1.85 -1.73
CA PRO A 202 -1.52 0.44 -1.37
C PRO A 202 -0.13 -0.01 -0.90
N ARG A 203 -0.11 -1.11 -0.13
CA ARG A 203 1.08 -1.88 0.23
C ARG A 203 0.92 -3.35 -0.13
N SER A 204 2.02 -4.09 -0.11
CA SER A 204 2.00 -5.55 -0.25
C SER A 204 1.74 -6.25 1.09
N ALA A 205 1.40 -7.55 1.03
CA ALA A 205 1.24 -8.37 2.23
C ALA A 205 2.57 -8.59 2.97
N ILE A 206 3.71 -8.52 2.26
CA ILE A 206 5.05 -8.45 2.86
C ILE A 206 5.52 -7.01 2.75
N TYR A 207 5.82 -6.38 3.87
CA TYR A 207 6.17 -4.97 3.90
C TYR A 207 7.07 -4.64 5.08
N VAL A 208 7.77 -3.53 5.00
CA VAL A 208 8.43 -2.91 6.15
C VAL A 208 7.45 -1.91 6.73
N PRO A 209 7.12 -1.94 8.04
CA PRO A 209 6.09 -1.09 8.65
C PRO A 209 6.26 0.40 8.33
N PHE A 210 7.49 0.90 8.34
CA PHE A 210 7.83 2.26 7.90
C PHE A 210 9.31 2.34 7.47
N PRO A 211 9.66 3.25 6.55
CA PRO A 211 11.00 3.28 5.92
C PRO A 211 12.17 3.45 6.89
N GLN A 212 11.93 4.11 8.03
CA GLN A 212 12.94 4.41 9.07
C GLN A 212 12.94 3.38 10.21
N ALA A 213 12.25 2.25 10.07
CA ALA A 213 12.19 1.22 11.12
C ALA A 213 13.59 0.71 11.51
N VAL A 214 13.82 0.52 12.80
CA VAL A 214 15.06 -0.04 13.37
C VAL A 214 14.67 -1.12 14.39
N PRO A 215 14.97 -2.39 14.12
CA PRO A 215 15.56 -2.93 12.89
C PRO A 215 14.62 -2.81 11.69
N LYS A 216 15.17 -2.69 10.49
CA LYS A 216 14.41 -2.65 9.24
C LYS A 216 14.09 -4.08 8.79
N VAL A 217 13.15 -4.72 9.48
CA VAL A 217 12.75 -6.11 9.25
C VAL A 217 11.42 -6.14 8.50
N PRO A 218 11.33 -6.83 7.34
CA PRO A 218 10.06 -7.10 6.69
C PRO A 218 9.17 -8.01 7.52
N VAL A 219 7.88 -7.74 7.52
CA VAL A 219 6.85 -8.56 8.18
C VAL A 219 5.84 -9.07 7.17
N ILE A 220 5.21 -10.21 7.47
CA ILE A 220 4.11 -10.76 6.68
C ILE A 220 2.80 -10.48 7.42
N ASP A 221 1.92 -9.74 6.79
CA ASP A 221 0.57 -9.51 7.31
C ASP A 221 -0.26 -10.78 7.16
N ARG A 222 -0.54 -11.45 8.27
CA ARG A 222 -1.26 -12.74 8.31
C ARG A 222 -2.73 -12.60 7.91
N GLU A 223 -3.34 -11.45 8.11
CA GLU A 223 -4.77 -11.22 7.84
C GLU A 223 -5.07 -11.11 6.34
N VAL A 224 -4.09 -10.67 5.54
CA VAL A 224 -4.24 -10.46 4.09
C VAL A 224 -3.38 -11.38 3.24
N CYS A 225 -2.40 -12.08 3.82
CA CYS A 225 -1.53 -12.99 3.10
C CYS A 225 -2.29 -14.22 2.60
N ILE A 226 -2.26 -14.47 1.30
CA ILE A 226 -2.94 -15.60 0.67
C ILE A 226 -2.49 -16.95 1.25
N HIS A 227 -1.22 -17.10 1.65
CA HIS A 227 -0.76 -18.35 2.29
C HIS A 227 -1.54 -18.62 3.58
N PHE A 228 -1.61 -17.65 4.50
CA PHE A 228 -2.34 -17.82 5.76
C PHE A 228 -3.86 -17.98 5.56
N LEU A 229 -4.42 -17.37 4.51
CA LEU A 229 -5.84 -17.49 4.19
C LEU A 229 -6.22 -18.81 3.50
N THR A 230 -5.30 -19.43 2.74
CA THR A 230 -5.64 -20.58 1.86
C THR A 230 -4.73 -21.80 2.01
N GLY A 231 -3.55 -21.65 2.61
CA GLY A 231 -2.51 -22.67 2.69
C GLY A 231 -1.72 -22.91 1.40
N ASN A 232 -2.07 -22.28 0.27
CA ASN A 232 -1.55 -22.68 -1.04
C ASN A 232 -0.48 -21.74 -1.61
N CYS A 233 -0.52 -20.43 -1.33
CA CYS A 233 0.45 -19.50 -1.88
C CYS A 233 1.76 -19.51 -1.07
N ARG A 234 2.90 -19.74 -1.74
CA ARG A 234 4.26 -19.62 -1.19
C ARG A 234 5.19 -18.93 -2.20
N THR A 235 4.65 -17.99 -2.98
CA THR A 235 5.39 -17.33 -4.05
C THR A 235 6.61 -16.57 -3.54
N CYS A 236 6.47 -15.82 -2.46
CA CYS A 236 7.58 -15.05 -1.87
C CYS A 236 8.75 -15.95 -1.41
N GLU A 237 8.46 -17.10 -0.83
CA GLU A 237 9.46 -18.09 -0.42
C GLU A 237 10.25 -18.62 -1.63
N ASN A 238 9.56 -18.94 -2.74
CA ASN A 238 10.20 -19.43 -3.95
C ASN A 238 11.16 -18.40 -4.62
N PHE A 239 10.96 -17.11 -4.35
CA PHE A 239 11.80 -16.04 -4.87
C PHE A 239 12.81 -15.50 -3.85
N CYS A 240 12.72 -15.88 -2.59
CA CYS A 240 13.63 -15.42 -1.55
C CYS A 240 14.98 -16.15 -1.64
N GLN A 241 15.99 -15.51 -2.24
CA GLN A 241 17.34 -16.09 -2.36
C GLN A 241 18.00 -16.33 -1.00
N ALA A 242 17.63 -15.57 0.02
CA ALA A 242 18.18 -15.70 1.38
C ALA A 242 17.47 -16.79 2.20
N GLY A 243 16.37 -17.39 1.72
CA GLY A 243 15.57 -18.34 2.48
C GLY A 243 15.01 -17.78 3.77
N ALA A 244 14.72 -16.47 3.82
CA ALA A 244 14.35 -15.76 5.03
C ALA A 244 12.82 -15.78 5.34
N ILE A 245 12.02 -16.46 4.52
CA ILE A 245 10.57 -16.57 4.74
C ILE A 245 10.30 -17.74 5.65
N ASP A 246 9.77 -17.45 6.82
CA ASP A 246 9.33 -18.43 7.80
C ASP A 246 7.83 -18.20 8.09
N TYR A 247 6.97 -19.11 7.65
CA TYR A 247 5.53 -19.03 7.86
C TYR A 247 5.09 -19.66 9.20
N ASP A 248 5.97 -20.42 9.83
CA ASP A 248 5.70 -21.16 11.06
C ASP A 248 6.22 -20.37 12.29
N GLN A 249 6.75 -19.16 12.07
CA GLN A 249 7.21 -18.29 13.14
C GLN A 249 6.04 -17.92 14.06
N GLU A 250 6.23 -18.15 15.36
CA GLU A 250 5.28 -17.81 16.41
C GLU A 250 5.83 -16.65 17.27
N ASP A 251 4.93 -15.97 17.96
CA ASP A 251 5.30 -14.91 18.90
C ASP A 251 5.99 -15.53 20.11
N GLU A 252 7.14 -14.95 20.50
CA GLU A 252 7.85 -15.31 21.71
C GLU A 252 7.47 -14.34 22.84
N ILE A 253 6.87 -14.88 23.89
CA ILE A 253 6.53 -14.11 25.08
C ILE A 253 7.69 -14.23 26.07
N ILE A 254 8.30 -13.09 26.39
CA ILE A 254 9.35 -12.99 27.42
C ILE A 254 8.82 -12.26 28.64
N GLU A 255 9.14 -12.78 29.81
CA GLU A 255 8.86 -12.12 31.10
C GLU A 255 10.06 -11.30 31.52
N VAL A 256 9.83 -10.06 31.93
CA VAL A 256 10.87 -9.13 32.38
C VAL A 256 10.42 -8.53 33.71
N ASP A 257 11.20 -8.74 34.77
CA ASP A 257 10.98 -8.09 36.06
C ASP A 257 11.41 -6.62 35.97
N VAL A 258 10.54 -5.72 36.39
CA VAL A 258 10.78 -4.27 36.32
C VAL A 258 10.40 -3.61 37.68
N ASP A 259 11.15 -2.63 38.11
CA ASP A 259 10.91 -1.91 39.36
C ASP A 259 9.89 -0.76 39.18
N ALA A 260 9.77 -0.22 38.00
CA ALA A 260 8.83 0.87 37.68
C ALA A 260 8.35 0.80 36.21
N ILE A 261 7.17 1.36 35.97
CA ILE A 261 6.56 1.43 34.63
C ILE A 261 6.28 2.89 34.25
N ILE A 262 6.70 3.32 33.08
CA ILE A 262 6.36 4.63 32.51
C ILE A 262 5.46 4.41 31.28
N LEU A 263 4.21 4.91 31.37
CA LEU A 263 3.22 4.82 30.32
C LEU A 263 3.28 6.05 29.42
N ALA A 264 3.42 5.83 28.11
CA ALA A 264 3.46 6.86 27.07
C ALA A 264 2.75 6.37 25.82
N SER A 265 1.51 5.87 25.95
CA SER A 265 0.74 5.20 24.88
C SER A 265 0.29 6.12 23.74
N GLY A 266 0.47 7.45 23.87
CA GLY A 266 0.19 8.42 22.83
C GLY A 266 -1.30 8.65 22.57
N PHE A 267 -1.68 8.78 21.29
CA PHE A 267 -3.03 9.11 20.86
C PHE A 267 -3.38 8.44 19.54
N ASP A 268 -4.68 8.36 19.25
CA ASP A 268 -5.22 8.05 17.95
C ASP A 268 -5.94 9.28 17.34
N LEU A 269 -6.25 9.21 16.06
CA LEU A 269 -6.97 10.25 15.35
C LEU A 269 -8.47 9.97 15.37
N TYR A 270 -9.27 11.00 15.60
CA TYR A 270 -10.72 10.91 15.46
C TYR A 270 -11.10 10.64 14.00
N ASP A 271 -11.93 9.64 13.73
CA ASP A 271 -12.44 9.36 12.38
C ASP A 271 -13.52 10.37 11.99
N PRO A 272 -13.28 11.23 10.98
CA PRO A 272 -14.25 12.24 10.56
C PRO A 272 -15.35 11.70 9.64
N SER A 273 -15.36 10.42 9.27
CA SER A 273 -16.35 9.82 8.35
C SER A 273 -17.79 9.93 8.85
N GLY A 274 -17.98 9.95 10.17
CA GLY A 274 -19.28 10.18 10.83
C GLY A 274 -19.75 11.64 10.85
N LEU A 275 -18.92 12.60 10.41
CA LEU A 275 -19.24 14.02 10.32
C LEU A 275 -19.64 14.37 8.88
N GLU A 276 -20.86 13.99 8.49
CA GLU A 276 -21.33 14.10 7.10
C GLU A 276 -21.22 15.52 6.53
N GLU A 277 -21.33 16.54 7.40
CA GLU A 277 -21.21 17.95 7.06
C GLU A 277 -19.84 18.33 6.46
N TYR A 278 -18.79 17.56 6.71
CA TYR A 278 -17.47 17.85 6.17
C TYR A 278 -17.11 17.09 4.88
N GLY A 279 -17.97 16.14 4.44
CA GLY A 279 -17.81 15.47 3.15
C GLY A 279 -16.63 14.51 3.04
N TYR A 280 -15.96 14.15 4.14
CA TYR A 280 -14.86 13.19 4.15
C TYR A 280 -15.32 11.81 3.65
N GLY A 281 -14.52 11.20 2.76
CA GLY A 281 -14.86 9.93 2.12
C GLY A 281 -15.91 10.02 0.99
N LYS A 282 -16.60 11.19 0.83
CA LYS A 282 -17.58 11.46 -0.24
C LYS A 282 -16.95 12.37 -1.31
N ILE A 283 -16.30 13.45 -0.89
CA ILE A 283 -15.64 14.42 -1.77
C ILE A 283 -14.15 14.08 -1.84
N LYS A 284 -13.64 13.74 -3.01
CA LYS A 284 -12.27 13.23 -3.19
C LYS A 284 -11.19 14.17 -2.63
N ASN A 285 -11.38 15.49 -2.80
CA ASN A 285 -10.41 16.50 -2.38
C ASN A 285 -10.61 16.98 -0.93
N VAL A 286 -11.34 16.23 -0.10
CA VAL A 286 -11.41 16.42 1.34
C VAL A 286 -10.58 15.34 2.03
N ILE A 287 -9.49 15.74 2.66
CA ILE A 287 -8.52 14.85 3.31
C ILE A 287 -8.32 15.21 4.77
N THR A 288 -7.70 14.33 5.54
CA THR A 288 -7.31 14.61 6.92
C THR A 288 -5.96 15.31 7.00
N ALA A 289 -5.69 15.98 8.12
CA ALA A 289 -4.39 16.62 8.36
C ALA A 289 -3.23 15.61 8.35
N MET A 290 -3.44 14.39 8.84
CA MET A 290 -2.42 13.34 8.77
C MET A 290 -2.16 12.86 7.33
N GLN A 291 -3.19 12.75 6.50
CA GLN A 291 -3.01 12.47 5.07
C GLN A 291 -2.23 13.60 4.38
N TYR A 292 -2.56 14.84 4.71
CA TYR A 292 -1.82 16.00 4.22
C TYR A 292 -0.34 15.96 4.64
N GLU A 293 -0.05 15.71 5.91
CA GLU A 293 1.32 15.58 6.44
C GLU A 293 2.10 14.48 5.73
N ARG A 294 1.45 13.36 5.41
CA ARG A 294 2.08 12.29 4.63
C ARG A 294 2.37 12.69 3.18
N MET A 295 1.52 13.49 2.55
CA MET A 295 1.79 14.00 1.20
C MET A 295 3.00 14.94 1.16
N ILE A 296 3.12 15.88 2.10
CA ILE A 296 4.21 16.85 2.12
C ILE A 296 5.54 16.28 2.66
N SER A 297 5.52 15.05 3.16
CA SER A 297 6.72 14.36 3.64
C SER A 297 7.51 13.76 2.48
N ALA A 298 8.84 13.94 2.46
CA ALA A 298 9.72 13.31 1.47
C ALA A 298 9.66 11.78 1.45
N SER A 299 9.27 11.14 2.56
CA SER A 299 9.03 9.69 2.65
C SER A 299 7.57 9.29 2.41
N GLY A 300 6.74 10.23 2.00
CA GLY A 300 5.33 10.00 1.70
C GLY A 300 5.09 9.42 0.30
N PRO A 301 3.85 9.08 -0.02
CA PRO A 301 3.49 8.41 -1.27
C PRO A 301 3.67 9.31 -2.52
N THR A 302 3.74 10.64 -2.32
CA THR A 302 3.93 11.65 -3.36
C THR A 302 5.33 12.28 -3.33
N GLU A 303 6.28 11.69 -2.57
CA GLU A 303 7.67 12.16 -2.46
C GLU A 303 7.80 13.64 -2.05
N GLY A 304 6.84 14.13 -1.25
CA GLY A 304 6.79 15.52 -0.78
C GLY A 304 6.02 16.47 -1.70
N HIS A 305 5.48 16.00 -2.81
CA HIS A 305 4.64 16.80 -3.69
C HIS A 305 3.19 16.84 -3.20
N LEU A 306 2.62 18.04 -3.18
CA LEU A 306 1.22 18.22 -2.81
C LEU A 306 0.33 18.02 -4.04
N GLU A 307 -0.52 17.01 -4.00
CA GLU A 307 -1.38 16.59 -5.10
C GLU A 307 -2.84 16.47 -4.67
N ARG A 308 -3.75 16.90 -5.52
CA ARG A 308 -5.19 16.69 -5.30
C ARG A 308 -5.55 15.21 -5.53
N PRO A 309 -6.25 14.56 -4.60
CA PRO A 309 -6.64 13.15 -4.77
C PRO A 309 -7.51 12.87 -6.01
N SER A 310 -8.20 13.88 -6.55
CA SER A 310 -9.10 13.70 -7.71
C SER A 310 -8.36 13.50 -9.03
N ASP A 311 -7.21 14.17 -9.23
CA ASP A 311 -6.54 14.28 -10.55
C ASP A 311 -5.01 14.40 -10.49
N GLY A 312 -4.40 14.37 -9.30
CA GLY A 312 -2.95 14.51 -9.11
C GLY A 312 -2.38 15.91 -9.38
N ALA A 313 -3.23 16.90 -9.64
CA ALA A 313 -2.74 18.25 -9.88
C ALA A 313 -2.39 18.99 -8.57
N ALA A 314 -1.40 19.89 -8.60
CA ALA A 314 -1.06 20.71 -7.46
C ALA A 314 -2.21 21.70 -7.13
N PRO A 315 -2.68 21.78 -5.86
CA PRO A 315 -3.70 22.72 -5.48
C PRO A 315 -3.17 24.15 -5.44
N LYS A 316 -4.03 25.13 -5.74
CA LYS A 316 -3.75 26.56 -5.63
C LYS A 316 -4.44 27.19 -4.43
N ARG A 317 -5.49 26.56 -3.93
CA ARG A 317 -6.30 27.06 -2.80
C ARG A 317 -6.53 25.91 -1.83
N LEU A 318 -6.05 26.07 -0.61
CA LEU A 318 -6.22 25.11 0.49
C LEU A 318 -7.08 25.69 1.60
N ALA A 319 -7.98 24.91 2.17
CA ALA A 319 -8.71 25.26 3.37
C ALA A 319 -8.44 24.26 4.49
N PHE A 320 -7.90 24.70 5.60
CA PHE A 320 -7.74 23.93 6.83
C PHE A 320 -8.92 24.16 7.74
N ILE A 321 -9.63 23.10 8.11
CA ILE A 321 -10.79 23.17 9.02
C ILE A 321 -10.36 22.66 10.40
N GLN A 322 -10.32 23.57 11.38
CA GLN A 322 -9.92 23.23 12.73
C GLN A 322 -11.07 22.66 13.58
N CYS A 323 -10.71 21.98 14.68
CA CYS A 323 -11.61 21.43 15.66
C CYS A 323 -12.61 20.39 15.12
N VAL A 324 -12.22 19.61 14.08
CA VAL A 324 -13.04 18.54 13.53
C VAL A 324 -13.16 17.41 14.56
N GLY A 325 -14.35 17.20 15.11
CA GLY A 325 -14.62 16.22 16.18
C GLY A 325 -14.17 16.65 17.58
N SER A 326 -13.53 17.84 17.76
CA SER A 326 -13.17 18.39 19.06
C SER A 326 -13.92 19.68 19.38
N ARG A 327 -14.05 20.04 20.69
CA ARG A 327 -14.79 21.22 21.15
C ARG A 327 -16.25 21.20 20.68
N ASP A 328 -16.82 20.01 20.64
CA ASP A 328 -18.16 19.73 20.15
C ASP A 328 -18.89 18.84 21.15
N THR A 329 -20.10 19.26 21.56
CA THR A 329 -20.92 18.55 22.53
C THR A 329 -21.42 17.19 22.01
N ARG A 330 -21.45 17.00 20.71
CA ARG A 330 -21.84 15.74 20.06
C ARG A 330 -20.69 14.72 20.03
N HIS A 331 -19.43 15.15 20.20
CA HIS A 331 -18.22 14.33 20.01
C HIS A 331 -17.26 14.48 21.21
N LYS A 332 -16.18 15.24 21.05
CA LYS A 332 -15.21 15.48 22.13
C LYS A 332 -15.28 16.92 22.62
N LEU A 333 -15.61 17.10 23.91
CA LEU A 333 -15.75 18.43 24.52
C LEU A 333 -14.41 19.16 24.65
N TYR A 334 -13.29 18.42 24.75
CA TYR A 334 -11.97 19.01 24.96
C TYR A 334 -11.33 19.54 23.66
N CYS A 335 -10.32 20.36 23.82
CA CYS A 335 -9.45 20.82 22.76
C CYS A 335 -8.24 19.86 22.61
N SER A 336 -7.88 19.49 21.39
CA SER A 336 -6.71 18.65 21.11
C SER A 336 -5.36 19.38 21.29
N SER A 337 -5.36 20.67 21.63
CA SER A 337 -4.24 21.55 21.94
C SER A 337 -3.24 21.82 20.81
N VAL A 338 -3.10 20.95 19.82
CA VAL A 338 -2.04 21.04 18.80
C VAL A 338 -2.50 21.53 17.43
N CYS A 339 -3.82 21.43 17.09
CA CYS A 339 -4.29 21.67 15.72
C CYS A 339 -4.02 23.08 15.22
N CYS A 340 -4.07 24.11 16.06
CA CYS A 340 -3.79 25.49 15.65
C CYS A 340 -2.36 25.64 15.14
N MET A 341 -1.40 25.00 15.81
CA MET A 341 0.01 25.10 15.45
C MET A 341 0.37 24.21 14.25
N HIS A 342 -0.14 22.97 14.19
CA HIS A 342 0.18 22.09 13.08
C HIS A 342 -0.44 22.58 11.76
N ALA A 343 -1.71 23.06 11.77
CA ALA A 343 -2.32 23.63 10.58
C ALA A 343 -1.56 24.89 10.09
N THR A 344 -1.07 25.72 11.02
CA THR A 344 -0.23 26.87 10.68
C THR A 344 1.10 26.42 10.05
N LYS A 345 1.77 25.39 10.61
CA LYS A 345 2.99 24.79 10.05
C LYS A 345 2.75 24.25 8.64
N GLU A 346 1.69 23.49 8.45
CA GLU A 346 1.32 22.91 7.17
C GLU A 346 1.01 23.97 6.11
N ALA A 347 0.32 25.04 6.49
CA ALA A 347 0.06 26.18 5.60
C ALA A 347 1.33 26.94 5.20
N ILE A 348 2.28 27.10 6.13
CA ILE A 348 3.60 27.68 5.84
C ILE A 348 4.37 26.82 4.84
N LEU A 349 4.49 25.51 5.11
CA LEU A 349 5.20 24.58 4.23
C LEU A 349 4.60 24.51 2.84
N ALA A 350 3.26 24.56 2.73
CA ALA A 350 2.59 24.66 1.44
C ALA A 350 3.01 25.88 0.64
N ASN A 351 3.11 27.04 1.29
CA ASN A 351 3.53 28.28 0.64
C ASN A 351 5.04 28.31 0.33
N GLU A 352 5.88 27.66 1.13
CA GLU A 352 7.32 27.52 0.84
C GLU A 352 7.55 26.70 -0.42
N HIS A 353 6.79 25.61 -0.60
CA HIS A 353 6.92 24.75 -1.77
C HIS A 353 6.18 25.32 -3.01
N TYR A 354 5.06 26.03 -2.80
CA TYR A 354 4.18 26.55 -3.84
C TYR A 354 3.86 28.04 -3.56
N PRO A 355 4.71 28.98 -3.99
CA PRO A 355 4.59 30.41 -3.64
C PRO A 355 3.27 31.09 -4.07
N ASP A 356 2.58 30.54 -5.08
CA ASP A 356 1.29 31.07 -5.57
C ASP A 356 0.07 30.44 -4.86
N LEU A 357 0.29 29.52 -3.93
CA LEU A 357 -0.76 28.84 -3.20
C LEU A 357 -1.38 29.77 -2.16
N LYS A 358 -2.71 29.75 -2.03
CA LYS A 358 -3.46 30.49 -1.01
C LYS A 358 -3.98 29.52 0.04
N ALA A 359 -3.50 29.66 1.27
CA ALA A 359 -3.93 28.85 2.40
C ALA A 359 -4.91 29.64 3.29
N PHE A 360 -6.04 29.02 3.62
CA PHE A 360 -7.08 29.53 4.48
C PHE A 360 -7.22 28.61 5.70
N ILE A 361 -7.21 29.17 6.91
CA ILE A 361 -7.42 28.41 8.16
C ILE A 361 -8.72 28.86 8.81
N PHE A 362 -9.71 27.98 8.83
CA PHE A 362 -10.97 28.18 9.52
C PHE A 362 -10.83 27.78 10.99
N TYR A 363 -11.08 28.69 11.92
CA TYR A 363 -10.89 28.49 13.34
C TYR A 363 -12.01 29.13 14.19
N THR A 364 -12.25 28.58 15.37
CA THR A 364 -13.19 29.14 16.34
C THR A 364 -12.51 30.23 17.20
N ASP A 365 -11.39 29.86 17.83
CA ASP A 365 -10.45 30.74 18.52
C ASP A 365 -9.06 30.13 18.46
N MET A 366 -8.07 30.97 18.34
CA MET A 366 -6.66 30.55 18.24
C MET A 366 -6.13 30.17 19.62
N ARG A 367 -5.72 28.89 19.76
CA ARG A 367 -5.14 28.36 20.98
C ARG A 367 -3.66 28.02 20.80
N ALA A 368 -2.90 29.01 20.42
CA ALA A 368 -1.45 28.95 20.30
C ALA A 368 -0.82 29.34 21.65
N VAL A 369 -0.89 28.44 22.61
CA VAL A 369 -0.42 28.66 23.97
C VAL A 369 0.97 28.04 24.10
N GLY A 370 1.99 28.87 23.95
CA GLY A 370 3.39 28.44 24.07
C GLY A 370 4.34 29.57 23.76
N LYS A 371 5.60 29.42 24.16
CA LYS A 371 6.64 30.43 23.91
C LYS A 371 6.88 30.58 22.40
N ARG A 372 6.68 31.78 21.89
CA ARG A 372 6.82 32.18 20.49
C ARG A 372 5.75 31.63 19.52
N PHE A 373 4.68 31.01 20.01
CA PHE A 373 3.63 30.52 19.14
C PHE A 373 2.83 31.67 18.50
N GLN A 374 2.61 32.76 19.25
CA GLN A 374 1.95 33.94 18.71
C GLN A 374 2.77 34.60 17.59
N GLU A 375 4.08 34.68 17.74
CA GLU A 375 4.99 35.19 16.73
C GLU A 375 5.00 34.29 15.47
N TYR A 376 4.90 32.98 15.66
CA TYR A 376 4.82 32.02 14.56
C TYR A 376 3.55 32.21 13.74
N ILE A 377 2.40 32.43 14.37
CA ILE A 377 1.14 32.73 13.70
C ILE A 377 1.23 34.09 12.96
N ALA A 378 1.76 35.13 13.62
CA ALA A 378 1.95 36.43 12.98
C ALA A 378 2.88 36.33 11.75
N ARG A 379 3.92 35.55 11.82
CA ARG A 379 4.81 35.24 10.70
C ARG A 379 4.07 34.56 9.56
N ALA A 380 3.20 33.55 9.85
CA ALA A 380 2.40 32.86 8.83
C ALA A 380 1.48 33.86 8.07
N GLU A 381 0.88 34.78 8.79
CA GLU A 381 0.01 35.81 8.20
C GLU A 381 0.80 36.84 7.38
N GLN A 382 1.89 37.36 7.93
CA GLN A 382 2.64 38.49 7.35
C GLN A 382 3.55 38.06 6.20
N GLU A 383 4.32 37.00 6.38
CA GLU A 383 5.33 36.53 5.41
C GLU A 383 4.72 35.55 4.40
N TYR A 384 3.93 34.59 4.86
CA TYR A 384 3.38 33.51 4.01
C TYR A 384 1.95 33.75 3.53
N LYS A 385 1.33 34.91 3.91
CA LYS A 385 -0.01 35.31 3.48
C LYS A 385 -1.11 34.29 3.82
N VAL A 386 -0.93 33.50 4.85
CA VAL A 386 -1.96 32.60 5.37
C VAL A 386 -3.14 33.43 5.86
N THR A 387 -4.34 33.11 5.40
CA THR A 387 -5.55 33.83 5.76
C THR A 387 -6.29 33.09 6.86
N TYR A 388 -6.44 33.71 8.01
CA TYR A 388 -7.19 33.17 9.14
C TYR A 388 -8.65 33.66 9.11
N ILE A 389 -9.60 32.72 9.06
CA ILE A 389 -11.05 32.99 9.01
C ILE A 389 -11.68 32.49 10.31
N ARG A 390 -12.13 33.44 11.13
CA ARG A 390 -12.82 33.10 12.38
C ARG A 390 -14.26 32.65 12.12
N SER A 391 -14.39 31.39 11.78
CA SER A 391 -15.68 30.74 11.57
C SER A 391 -15.52 29.22 11.68
N ARG A 392 -16.59 28.53 12.08
CA ARG A 392 -16.71 27.09 11.92
C ARG A 392 -17.58 26.83 10.69
N PRO A 393 -17.07 26.17 9.65
CA PRO A 393 -17.87 25.83 8.48
C PRO A 393 -19.08 24.99 8.87
N SER A 394 -20.22 25.29 8.26
CA SER A 394 -21.47 24.58 8.48
C SER A 394 -21.55 23.29 7.67
N GLU A 395 -21.01 23.32 6.46
CA GLU A 395 -20.97 22.17 5.56
C GLU A 395 -19.89 22.38 4.48
N ILE A 396 -19.48 21.29 3.87
CA ILE A 396 -18.64 21.25 2.66
C ILE A 396 -19.42 20.48 1.60
N THR A 397 -19.62 21.09 0.45
CA THR A 397 -20.29 20.50 -0.72
C THR A 397 -19.34 20.40 -1.89
N GLU A 398 -19.66 19.56 -2.86
CA GLU A 398 -18.87 19.42 -4.08
C GLU A 398 -19.42 20.31 -5.19
N ASN A 399 -18.57 21.00 -5.90
CA ASN A 399 -18.94 21.69 -7.13
C ASN A 399 -19.16 20.67 -8.24
N PRO A 400 -20.38 20.55 -8.81
CA PRO A 400 -20.70 19.53 -9.80
C PRO A 400 -19.94 19.69 -11.12
N ASP A 401 -19.42 20.88 -11.41
CA ASP A 401 -18.77 21.17 -12.68
C ASP A 401 -17.29 20.71 -12.71
N ASN A 402 -16.60 20.74 -11.55
CA ASN A 402 -15.16 20.52 -11.47
C ASN A 402 -14.72 19.62 -10.30
N GLY A 403 -15.65 19.17 -9.44
CA GLY A 403 -15.36 18.31 -8.29
C GLY A 403 -14.63 19.00 -7.13
N ASN A 404 -14.52 20.33 -7.16
CA ASN A 404 -13.84 21.07 -6.09
C ASN A 404 -14.72 21.21 -4.85
N PRO A 405 -14.15 21.19 -3.63
CA PRO A 405 -14.89 21.47 -2.40
C PRO A 405 -15.34 22.93 -2.32
N ILE A 406 -16.58 23.14 -1.92
CA ILE A 406 -17.16 24.43 -1.57
C ILE A 406 -17.38 24.46 -0.06
N VAL A 407 -16.65 25.31 0.64
CA VAL A 407 -16.76 25.49 2.10
C VAL A 407 -17.80 26.55 2.40
N TRP A 408 -18.88 26.15 3.08
CA TRP A 408 -19.95 27.06 3.51
C TRP A 408 -19.73 27.51 4.95
N TYR A 409 -19.71 28.82 5.19
CA TYR A 409 -19.45 29.38 6.50
C TYR A 409 -20.18 30.69 6.74
N GLU A 410 -20.24 31.12 7.99
CA GLU A 410 -20.75 32.43 8.38
C GLU A 410 -19.56 33.40 8.51
N GLU A 411 -19.64 34.51 7.81
CA GLU A 411 -18.74 35.64 8.07
C GLU A 411 -19.20 36.37 9.33
N THR A 412 -18.48 36.18 10.42
CA THR A 412 -18.89 36.63 11.76
C THR A 412 -19.05 38.13 11.89
N THR A 413 -18.31 38.91 11.11
CA THR A 413 -18.40 40.39 11.11
C THR A 413 -19.67 40.87 10.38
N ALA A 414 -19.93 40.34 9.20
CA ALA A 414 -21.08 40.67 8.39
C ALA A 414 -22.36 39.91 8.80
N ARG A 415 -22.27 38.84 9.57
CA ARG A 415 -23.33 37.90 9.97
C ARG A 415 -24.09 37.37 8.75
N THR A 416 -23.37 37.08 7.68
CA THR A 416 -23.92 36.55 6.44
C THR A 416 -23.38 35.18 6.15
N ARG A 417 -24.20 34.27 5.65
CA ARG A 417 -23.75 33.00 5.11
C ARG A 417 -23.05 33.26 3.79
N THR A 418 -21.86 32.74 3.65
CA THR A 418 -21.04 32.85 2.44
C THR A 418 -20.41 31.51 2.11
N SER A 419 -19.78 31.40 0.97
CA SER A 419 -19.07 30.19 0.56
C SER A 419 -17.76 30.52 -0.12
N MET A 420 -16.84 29.56 -0.09
CA MET A 420 -15.55 29.65 -0.74
C MET A 420 -15.26 28.32 -1.44
N GLU A 421 -15.04 28.36 -2.75
CA GLU A 421 -14.53 27.22 -3.49
C GLU A 421 -13.02 27.15 -3.30
N VAL A 422 -12.51 25.93 -3.03
CA VAL A 422 -11.08 25.62 -2.86
C VAL A 422 -10.73 24.33 -3.60
N ASP A 423 -9.46 24.15 -3.91
CA ASP A 423 -9.02 22.95 -4.62
C ASP A 423 -8.91 21.73 -3.71
N MET A 424 -8.65 21.95 -2.41
CA MET A 424 -8.57 20.89 -1.43
C MET A 424 -8.90 21.40 -0.02
N VAL A 425 -9.54 20.55 0.76
CA VAL A 425 -9.85 20.78 2.19
C VAL A 425 -9.07 19.80 3.05
N VAL A 426 -8.46 20.32 4.12
CA VAL A 426 -7.71 19.56 5.12
C VAL A 426 -8.45 19.63 6.45
N LEU A 427 -8.92 18.49 6.94
CA LEU A 427 -9.63 18.37 8.20
C LEU A 427 -8.65 18.15 9.36
N CYS A 428 -8.53 19.13 10.25
CA CYS A 428 -7.72 19.05 11.46
C CYS A 428 -8.53 18.30 12.55
N GLN A 429 -8.38 16.98 12.54
CA GLN A 429 -9.13 16.06 13.39
C GLN A 429 -8.79 16.22 14.87
N ALA A 430 -9.74 15.85 15.73
CA ALA A 430 -9.49 15.69 17.15
C ALA A 430 -8.46 14.56 17.38
N LEU A 431 -7.60 14.74 18.37
CA LEU A 431 -6.76 13.69 18.89
C LEU A 431 -7.48 13.03 20.07
N ILE A 432 -7.55 11.72 20.06
CA ILE A 432 -8.24 10.91 21.07
C ILE A 432 -7.23 9.98 21.77
N PRO A 433 -7.52 9.47 22.98
CA PRO A 433 -6.67 8.47 23.62
C PRO A 433 -6.42 7.29 22.68
N SER A 434 -5.21 6.72 22.71
CA SER A 434 -4.89 5.52 21.95
C SER A 434 -5.83 4.37 22.33
N GLY A 435 -6.21 3.54 21.35
CA GLY A 435 -7.03 2.35 21.56
C GLY A 435 -6.45 1.40 22.62
N SER A 436 -5.12 1.30 22.71
CA SER A 436 -4.42 0.51 23.73
C SER A 436 -4.52 1.07 25.15
N THR A 437 -4.88 2.35 25.34
CA THR A 437 -4.93 2.98 26.67
C THR A 437 -5.90 2.26 27.60
N LYS A 438 -7.04 1.84 27.10
CA LYS A 438 -8.03 1.11 27.90
C LYS A 438 -7.50 -0.27 28.34
N GLU A 439 -6.94 -1.03 27.41
CA GLU A 439 -6.39 -2.37 27.70
C GLU A 439 -5.26 -2.30 28.73
N ILE A 440 -4.35 -1.33 28.56
CA ILE A 440 -3.25 -1.09 29.50
C ILE A 440 -3.81 -0.70 30.89
N SER A 441 -4.83 0.18 30.93
CA SER A 441 -5.46 0.60 32.18
C SER A 441 -6.14 -0.54 32.89
N ASP A 442 -6.88 -1.39 32.17
CA ASP A 442 -7.53 -2.57 32.74
C ASP A 442 -6.49 -3.57 33.28
N MET A 443 -5.38 -3.79 32.56
CA MET A 443 -4.29 -4.69 32.96
C MET A 443 -3.56 -4.18 34.22
N LEU A 444 -3.33 -2.88 34.34
CA LEU A 444 -2.58 -2.26 35.42
C LEU A 444 -3.48 -1.71 36.55
N HIS A 445 -4.79 -1.93 36.46
CA HIS A 445 -5.80 -1.45 37.42
C HIS A 445 -5.80 0.08 37.62
N LEU A 446 -5.65 0.82 36.50
CA LEU A 446 -5.66 2.28 36.49
C LEU A 446 -7.04 2.82 36.15
N SER A 447 -7.42 3.93 36.78
CA SER A 447 -8.63 4.65 36.45
C SER A 447 -8.42 5.54 35.21
N LEU A 448 -9.49 5.70 34.40
CA LEU A 448 -9.53 6.63 33.30
C LEU A 448 -10.42 7.82 33.63
N SER A 449 -10.08 8.98 33.08
CA SER A 449 -10.94 10.18 33.12
C SER A 449 -12.21 9.99 32.28
N ASP A 450 -13.16 10.91 32.38
CA ASP A 450 -14.38 10.93 31.57
C ASP A 450 -14.10 10.93 30.05
N TYR A 451 -12.91 11.36 29.64
CA TYR A 451 -12.45 11.39 28.26
C TYR A 451 -11.59 10.22 27.88
N GLN A 452 -11.46 9.21 28.74
CA GLN A 452 -10.68 7.98 28.54
C GLN A 452 -9.15 8.19 28.50
N PHE A 453 -8.64 9.26 29.08
CA PHE A 453 -7.23 9.46 29.38
C PHE A 453 -6.86 8.83 30.71
N ILE A 454 -5.59 8.44 30.92
CA ILE A 454 -5.12 7.95 32.21
C ILE A 454 -5.31 9.03 33.25
N ASN A 455 -5.97 8.67 34.37
CA ASN A 455 -6.25 9.60 35.44
C ASN A 455 -4.98 9.84 36.27
N ILE A 456 -4.69 11.11 36.57
CA ILE A 456 -3.63 11.53 37.49
C ILE A 456 -4.31 12.17 38.70
N PRO A 457 -4.27 11.52 39.88
CA PRO A 457 -5.00 11.96 41.05
C PRO A 457 -4.58 13.34 41.57
N ASP A 458 -3.28 13.64 41.53
CA ASP A 458 -2.73 14.91 41.97
C ASP A 458 -1.86 15.56 40.89
N ARG A 459 -2.53 16.27 39.98
CA ARG A 459 -1.86 16.97 38.87
C ARG A 459 -0.99 18.15 39.29
N LEU A 460 -1.14 18.63 40.52
CA LEU A 460 -0.42 19.82 41.01
C LEU A 460 0.94 19.47 41.59
N PHE A 461 0.98 18.48 42.48
CA PHE A 461 2.21 18.08 43.19
C PHE A 461 2.86 16.81 42.65
N HIS A 462 2.05 15.93 42.02
CA HIS A 462 2.48 14.67 41.49
C HIS A 462 1.97 14.48 40.04
N PRO A 463 2.39 15.35 39.11
CA PRO A 463 1.76 15.48 37.77
C PRO A 463 1.94 14.27 36.84
N VAL A 464 2.74 13.29 37.21
CA VAL A 464 3.01 12.08 36.42
C VAL A 464 2.74 10.78 37.20
N ASP A 465 2.40 10.87 38.47
CA ASP A 465 2.15 9.70 39.32
C ASP A 465 0.70 9.23 39.09
N THR A 466 0.52 7.94 38.84
CA THR A 466 -0.80 7.32 38.78
C THR A 466 -1.27 6.95 40.21
N GLU A 467 -2.47 6.40 40.33
CA GLU A 467 -2.97 5.90 41.62
C GLU A 467 -2.27 4.64 42.12
N VAL A 468 -1.53 3.94 41.22
CA VAL A 468 -0.76 2.74 41.55
C VAL A 468 0.72 3.13 41.72
N PRO A 469 1.29 2.91 42.91
CA PRO A 469 2.70 3.21 43.17
C PRO A 469 3.63 2.46 42.21
N GLY A 470 4.69 3.13 41.73
CA GLY A 470 5.63 2.58 40.76
C GLY A 470 5.16 2.68 39.30
N ILE A 471 3.93 3.14 39.03
CA ILE A 471 3.43 3.37 37.70
C ILE A 471 3.26 4.86 37.45
N PHE A 472 3.91 5.35 36.40
CA PHE A 472 3.91 6.76 35.99
C PHE A 472 3.34 6.91 34.59
N ALA A 473 2.68 8.01 34.28
CA ALA A 473 2.20 8.30 32.94
C ALA A 473 2.72 9.64 32.46
N CYS A 474 2.97 9.79 31.15
CA CYS A 474 3.44 11.04 30.56
C CYS A 474 2.98 11.20 29.11
N GLY A 475 2.95 12.44 28.65
CA GLY A 475 2.56 12.76 27.30
C GLY A 475 1.04 12.66 27.08
N PHE A 476 0.64 12.44 25.83
CA PHE A 476 -0.75 12.55 25.42
C PHE A 476 -1.70 11.55 26.11
N CYS A 477 -1.21 10.46 26.63
CA CYS A 477 -2.04 9.48 27.36
C CYS A 477 -2.71 10.04 28.64
N GLN A 478 -2.19 11.14 29.21
CA GLN A 478 -2.79 11.84 30.35
C GLN A 478 -3.83 12.89 29.93
N ALA A 479 -3.54 13.64 28.87
CA ALA A 479 -4.38 14.71 28.33
C ALA A 479 -3.79 15.22 27.01
N PRO A 480 -4.59 15.94 26.20
CA PRO A 480 -4.06 16.62 25.01
C PRO A 480 -2.99 17.63 25.35
N GLN A 481 -1.80 17.46 24.76
CA GLN A 481 -0.67 18.35 24.95
C GLN A 481 0.29 18.31 23.76
N ASP A 482 1.15 19.31 23.65
CA ASP A 482 2.12 19.41 22.59
C ASP A 482 3.44 18.66 22.89
N ILE A 483 4.38 18.70 21.94
CA ILE A 483 5.68 18.04 22.08
C ILE A 483 6.51 18.61 23.23
N PRO A 484 6.66 19.94 23.41
CA PRO A 484 7.36 20.52 24.55
C PRO A 484 6.82 20.05 25.91
N ASP A 485 5.51 20.08 26.09
CA ASP A 485 4.89 19.64 27.34
C ASP A 485 5.08 18.12 27.57
N SER A 486 4.97 17.32 26.50
CA SER A 486 5.22 15.88 26.55
C SER A 486 6.66 15.55 26.97
N VAL A 487 7.65 16.31 26.48
CA VAL A 487 9.07 16.14 26.85
C VAL A 487 9.30 16.51 28.32
N VAL A 488 8.66 17.58 28.81
CA VAL A 488 8.73 17.96 30.23
C VAL A 488 8.16 16.86 31.11
N GLN A 489 6.99 16.31 30.74
CA GLN A 489 6.39 15.22 31.53
C GLN A 489 7.20 13.93 31.45
N ALA A 490 7.79 13.59 30.29
CA ALA A 490 8.65 12.43 30.17
C ALA A 490 9.88 12.53 31.09
N SER A 491 10.49 13.72 31.18
CA SER A 491 11.59 13.99 32.11
C SER A 491 11.15 13.88 33.57
N ALA A 492 9.95 14.38 33.90
CA ALA A 492 9.39 14.26 35.22
C ALA A 492 9.09 12.78 35.58
N ALA A 493 8.50 12.01 34.69
CA ALA A 493 8.22 10.59 34.91
C ALA A 493 9.49 9.78 35.13
N ALA A 494 10.54 10.04 34.34
CA ALA A 494 11.83 9.39 34.52
C ALA A 494 12.47 9.72 35.90
N ALA A 495 12.40 10.99 36.34
CA ALA A 495 12.89 11.39 37.64
C ALA A 495 12.10 10.75 38.81
N ARG A 496 10.77 10.69 38.67
CA ARG A 496 9.89 10.04 39.66
C ARG A 496 10.12 8.53 39.73
N ALA A 497 10.32 7.85 38.62
CA ALA A 497 10.67 6.43 38.56
C ALA A 497 12.01 6.17 39.27
N ALA A 498 13.03 6.99 39.00
CA ALA A 498 14.33 6.89 39.69
C ALA A 498 14.23 7.13 41.19
N GLU A 499 13.42 8.12 41.63
CA GLU A 499 13.17 8.36 43.05
C GLU A 499 12.45 7.19 43.72
N PHE A 500 11.45 6.60 43.03
CA PHE A 500 10.71 5.44 43.53
C PHE A 500 11.65 4.25 43.77
N MET A 501 12.45 3.90 42.79
CA MET A 501 13.43 2.80 42.88
C MET A 501 14.48 3.01 44.01
N SER A 502 14.89 4.27 44.26
CA SER A 502 15.88 4.57 45.33
C SER A 502 15.33 4.51 46.74
N ARG A 503 14.01 4.40 46.93
CA ARG A 503 13.37 4.32 48.26
C ARG A 503 13.20 2.87 48.76
N GLU A 504 13.38 1.90 47.89
CA GLU A 504 13.27 0.47 48.21
C GLU A 504 14.60 -0.14 48.72
N ASP A 505 15.70 0.62 48.74
CA ASP A 505 16.97 0.32 49.43
C ASP A 505 16.96 0.92 50.88
#